data_ad8fcac6795bc2d77fa5642a41780030
#
_entry.id   ad8fcac6795bc2d77fa5642a41780030
#
_cell.length_a   1.000
_cell.length_b   1.000
_cell.length_c   1.000
_cell.angle_alpha   90.00
_cell.angle_beta   90.00
_cell.angle_gamma   90.00
#
_symmetry.space_group_name_H-M   'P 1'
#
loop_
_entity.id
_entity.type
_entity.pdbx_description
1 polymer ?
#
loop_
_entity_poly.entity_id
_entity_poly.type
_entity_poly.pdbx_seq_one_letter_code
_entity_poly.pdbx_strand_id
1 'polypeptide(L)'
;MERMNQAESMNLMPNRVKSELLVQMDGASNGDGQGEKKYVMVLAATNRPWDLDEALRRRLEKRIYIPLPTEKGRKELIRINLKDVTIAENVTLDDIVRKTDGYSGADITNVCR
;
A
#
# COMPACT_ATOMS: atom_id res chain seq x y z
N MET A 1 -25.14 -18.94 -7.50
CA MET A 1 -23.71 -18.58 -7.69
C MET A 1 -23.39 -17.52 -6.65
N GLU A 2 -22.98 -17.97 -5.47
CA GLU A 2 -22.65 -17.09 -4.36
C GLU A 2 -21.30 -16.41 -4.63
N ARG A 3 -21.31 -15.09 -4.65
CA ARG A 3 -20.08 -14.33 -4.59
C ARG A 3 -19.54 -14.49 -3.17
N MET A 4 -18.59 -15.40 -2.98
CA MET A 4 -17.81 -15.44 -1.75
C MET A 4 -17.21 -14.05 -1.50
N ASN A 5 -17.59 -13.47 -0.37
CA ASN A 5 -17.12 -12.17 0.08
C ASN A 5 -15.58 -12.21 0.18
N GLN A 6 -14.91 -11.30 -0.50
CA GLN A 6 -13.44 -11.15 -0.41
C GLN A 6 -12.95 -10.92 1.03
N ALA A 7 -13.81 -10.51 1.94
CA ALA A 7 -13.53 -10.43 3.38
C ALA A 7 -13.23 -11.79 4.02
N GLU A 8 -13.85 -12.88 3.52
CA GLU A 8 -13.55 -14.24 3.99
C GLU A 8 -12.20 -14.75 3.51
N SER A 9 -11.72 -14.27 2.38
CA SER A 9 -10.44 -14.70 1.80
C SER A 9 -9.23 -14.22 2.62
N MET A 10 -9.29 -13.09 3.31
CA MET A 10 -8.22 -12.62 4.20
C MET A 10 -8.28 -13.25 5.61
N ASN A 11 -9.43 -13.79 6.01
CA ASN A 11 -9.54 -14.63 7.20
C ASN A 11 -9.02 -16.06 6.97
N LEU A 12 -8.67 -16.41 5.75
CA LEU A 12 -8.16 -17.74 5.36
C LEU A 12 -6.63 -17.85 5.40
N MET A 13 -5.90 -16.85 5.91
CA MET A 13 -4.58 -17.16 6.41
C MET A 13 -4.74 -18.22 7.51
N PRO A 14 -4.15 -19.41 7.37
CA PRO A 14 -4.22 -20.41 8.42
C PRO A 14 -3.81 -19.75 9.72
N ASN A 15 -4.60 -19.88 10.78
CA ASN A 15 -4.31 -19.32 12.10
C ASN A 15 -2.85 -19.58 12.56
N ARG A 16 -2.26 -20.65 12.04
CA ARG A 16 -0.88 -21.03 12.27
C ARG A 16 0.13 -20.04 11.68
N VAL A 17 -0.05 -19.59 10.43
CA VAL A 17 0.86 -18.62 9.78
C VAL A 17 0.76 -17.26 10.47
N LYS A 18 -0.44 -16.83 10.80
CA LYS A 18 -0.70 -15.60 11.52
C LYS A 18 -0.08 -15.59 12.91
N SER A 19 -0.27 -16.67 13.67
CA SER A 19 0.34 -16.84 15.00
C SER A 19 1.86 -16.85 14.92
N GLU A 20 2.44 -17.54 13.93
CA GLU A 20 3.88 -17.57 13.72
C GLU A 20 4.45 -16.19 13.39
N LEU A 21 3.79 -15.43 12.51
CA LEU A 21 4.20 -14.07 12.18
C LEU A 21 4.20 -13.17 13.43
N LEU A 22 3.17 -13.27 14.26
CA LEU A 22 3.07 -12.50 15.50
C LEU A 22 4.18 -12.85 16.50
N VAL A 23 4.50 -14.14 16.64
CA VAL A 23 5.60 -14.60 17.50
C VAL A 23 6.95 -14.10 16.99
N GLN A 24 7.20 -14.15 15.69
CA GLN A 24 8.44 -13.66 15.11
C GLN A 24 8.59 -12.14 15.23
N MET A 25 7.50 -11.37 15.12
CA MET A 25 7.53 -9.94 15.36
C MET A 25 7.88 -9.61 16.81
N ASP A 26 7.33 -10.34 17.79
CA ASP A 26 7.64 -10.16 19.21
C ASP A 26 9.08 -10.60 19.52
N GLY A 27 9.57 -11.67 18.92
CA GLY A 27 10.94 -12.15 19.07
C GLY A 27 11.99 -11.18 18.52
N ALA A 28 11.68 -10.49 17.43
CA ALA A 28 12.57 -9.48 16.86
C ALA A 28 12.73 -8.26 17.78
N SER A 29 11.73 -7.97 18.63
CA SER A 29 11.76 -6.86 19.59
C SER A 29 12.54 -7.18 20.86
N ASN A 30 12.66 -8.46 21.23
CA ASN A 30 13.16 -8.93 22.53
C ASN A 30 14.50 -9.64 22.43
N GLY A 31 15.37 -9.28 21.52
CA GLY A 31 16.69 -9.89 21.36
C GLY A 31 17.56 -9.83 22.63
N ASP A 32 17.29 -10.70 23.59
CA ASP A 32 18.14 -10.98 24.74
C ASP A 32 19.25 -11.95 24.31
N GLY A 33 20.29 -11.41 23.74
CA GLY A 33 21.50 -12.16 23.43
C GLY A 33 22.70 -11.24 23.46
N GLN A 34 23.79 -11.66 24.08
CA GLN A 34 25.11 -11.01 24.04
C GLN A 34 25.59 -10.93 22.58
N GLY A 35 25.16 -9.89 21.87
CA GLY A 35 25.54 -9.62 20.50
C GLY A 35 25.03 -8.24 20.08
N GLU A 36 25.51 -7.75 18.95
CA GLU A 36 25.07 -6.48 18.38
C GLU A 36 23.54 -6.46 18.26
N LYS A 37 22.90 -5.49 18.90
CA LYS A 37 21.44 -5.26 18.78
C LYS A 37 21.11 -4.96 17.34
N LYS A 38 20.59 -5.93 16.63
CA LYS A 38 20.05 -5.73 15.27
C LYS A 38 18.63 -5.20 15.38
N TYR A 39 18.43 -3.99 14.90
CA TYR A 39 17.08 -3.44 14.80
C TYR A 39 16.40 -3.99 13.54
N VAL A 40 15.27 -4.64 13.73
CA VAL A 40 14.42 -5.12 12.64
C VAL A 40 13.18 -4.26 12.57
N MET A 41 12.95 -3.63 11.42
CA MET A 41 11.74 -2.86 11.16
C MET A 41 10.79 -3.69 10.29
N VAL A 42 9.56 -3.89 10.75
CA VAL A 42 8.51 -4.53 9.96
C VAL A 42 7.65 -3.44 9.32
N LEU A 43 7.61 -3.43 7.99
CA LEU A 43 6.76 -2.54 7.21
C LEU A 43 5.64 -3.36 6.57
N ALA A 44 4.41 -3.00 6.88
CA ALA A 44 3.22 -3.59 6.28
C ALA A 44 2.41 -2.54 5.53
N ALA A 45 1.82 -2.92 4.41
CA ALA A 45 0.95 -2.05 3.64
C ALA A 45 -0.37 -2.77 3.34
N THR A 46 -1.46 -2.04 3.41
CA THR A 46 -2.81 -2.53 3.07
C THR A 46 -3.66 -1.41 2.53
N ASN A 47 -4.55 -1.74 1.61
CA ASN A 47 -5.62 -0.85 1.16
C ASN A 47 -6.93 -1.04 1.96
N ARG A 48 -6.95 -1.97 2.92
CA ARG A 48 -8.11 -2.28 3.77
C ARG A 48 -7.72 -2.34 5.25
N PRO A 49 -7.34 -1.22 5.85
CA PRO A 49 -6.85 -1.20 7.23
C PRO A 49 -7.90 -1.65 8.27
N TRP A 50 -9.18 -1.53 7.95
CA TRP A 50 -10.29 -1.97 8.81
C TRP A 50 -10.41 -3.50 8.91
N ASP A 51 -9.88 -4.25 7.94
CA ASP A 51 -9.90 -5.71 7.92
C ASP A 51 -8.70 -6.34 8.65
N LEU A 52 -7.77 -5.51 9.12
CA LEU A 52 -6.61 -6.01 9.85
C LEU A 52 -7.02 -6.59 11.21
N ASP A 53 -6.46 -7.74 11.52
CA ASP A 53 -6.58 -8.37 12.82
C ASP A 53 -6.11 -7.45 13.94
N GLU A 54 -6.83 -7.45 15.06
CA GLU A 54 -6.52 -6.57 16.18
C GLU A 54 -5.14 -6.83 16.78
N ALA A 55 -4.69 -8.10 16.82
CA ALA A 55 -3.38 -8.45 17.32
C ALA A 55 -2.25 -7.90 16.43
N LEU A 56 -2.42 -7.91 15.10
CA LEU A 56 -1.50 -7.26 14.16
C LEU A 56 -1.54 -5.74 14.33
N ARG A 57 -2.71 -5.15 14.47
CA ARG A 57 -2.85 -3.69 14.67
C ARG A 57 -2.16 -3.20 15.93
N ARG A 58 -2.17 -3.98 17.02
CA ARG A 58 -1.48 -3.65 18.26
C ARG A 58 0.04 -3.68 18.11
N ARG A 59 0.57 -4.56 17.26
CA ARG A 59 2.01 -4.68 17.02
C ARG A 59 2.54 -3.68 16.00
N LEU A 60 1.69 -3.23 15.08
CA LEU A 60 2.00 -2.17 14.12
C LEU A 60 1.58 -0.82 14.69
N GLU A 61 2.38 -0.30 15.63
CA GLU A 61 2.05 0.92 16.39
C GLU A 61 2.06 2.18 15.52
N LYS A 62 3.03 2.28 14.61
CA LYS A 62 3.15 3.42 13.69
C LYS A 62 2.30 3.19 12.47
N ARG A 63 1.34 4.08 12.25
CA ARG A 63 0.41 3.99 11.13
C ARG A 63 0.53 5.24 10.28
N ILE A 64 0.79 5.05 9.00
CA ILE A 64 0.92 6.13 8.04
C ILE A 64 -0.23 6.01 7.04
N TYR A 65 -1.06 7.04 7.00
CA TYR A 65 -2.11 7.14 6.00
C TYR A 65 -1.54 7.77 4.72
N ILE A 66 -1.71 7.09 3.60
CA ILE A 66 -1.34 7.58 2.28
C ILE A 66 -2.63 7.92 1.53
N PRO A 67 -2.98 9.20 1.40
CA PRO A 67 -4.19 9.61 0.70
C PRO A 67 -4.05 9.47 -0.82
N LEU A 68 -5.14 9.69 -1.54
CA LEU A 68 -5.09 9.86 -2.99
C LEU A 68 -4.17 11.02 -3.37
N PRO A 69 -3.50 10.93 -4.53
CA PRO A 69 -2.55 11.95 -4.94
C PRO A 69 -3.24 13.31 -5.16
N THR A 70 -2.59 14.35 -4.71
CA THR A 70 -2.99 15.74 -5.00
C THR A 70 -2.84 16.05 -6.48
N GLU A 71 -3.38 17.18 -6.92
CA GLU A 71 -3.22 17.65 -8.32
C GLU A 71 -1.75 17.66 -8.76
N LYS A 72 -0.86 18.18 -7.91
CA LYS A 72 0.59 18.17 -8.16
C LYS A 72 1.14 16.74 -8.25
N GLY A 73 0.70 15.87 -7.36
CA GLY A 73 1.09 14.46 -7.37
C GLY A 73 0.63 13.75 -8.64
N ARG A 74 -0.61 14.00 -9.09
CA ARG A 74 -1.13 13.43 -10.33
C ARG A 74 -0.35 13.93 -11.55
N LYS A 75 -0.03 15.22 -11.59
CA LYS A 75 0.77 15.80 -12.67
C LYS A 75 2.13 15.12 -12.78
N GLU A 76 2.80 14.89 -11.66
CA GLU A 76 4.10 14.22 -11.64
C GLU A 76 3.98 12.73 -12.02
N LEU A 77 2.95 12.03 -11.54
CA LEU A 77 2.69 10.64 -11.93
C LEU A 77 2.45 10.50 -13.43
N ILE A 78 1.66 11.38 -14.03
CA ILE A 78 1.41 11.40 -15.47
C ILE A 78 2.71 11.66 -16.23
N ARG A 79 3.50 12.63 -15.79
CA ARG A 79 4.79 12.98 -16.40
C ARG A 79 5.76 11.80 -16.38
N ILE A 80 5.85 11.07 -15.26
CA ILE A 80 6.70 9.89 -15.13
C ILE A 80 6.24 8.78 -16.07
N ASN A 81 4.92 8.51 -16.13
CA ASN A 81 4.38 7.45 -16.98
C ASN A 81 4.46 7.77 -18.48
N LEU A 82 4.41 9.04 -18.85
CA LEU A 82 4.47 9.50 -20.26
C LEU A 82 5.87 9.94 -20.69
N LYS A 83 6.91 9.66 -19.90
CA LYS A 83 8.28 10.11 -20.17
C LYS A 83 8.78 9.75 -21.56
N ASP A 84 8.44 8.56 -22.06
CA ASP A 84 8.89 8.01 -23.32
C ASP A 84 7.80 8.05 -24.42
N VAL A 85 6.72 8.79 -24.18
CA VAL A 85 5.57 8.91 -25.09
C VAL A 85 5.56 10.31 -25.70
N THR A 86 5.43 10.37 -27.03
CA THR A 86 5.23 11.64 -27.73
C THR A 86 3.78 12.11 -27.57
N ILE A 87 3.61 13.26 -26.93
CA ILE A 87 2.30 13.87 -26.70
C ILE A 87 1.98 14.79 -27.88
N ALA A 88 0.76 14.68 -28.42
CA ALA A 88 0.30 15.57 -29.48
C ALA A 88 0.25 17.04 -29.01
N GLU A 89 0.53 18.00 -29.92
CA GLU A 89 0.58 19.44 -29.58
C GLU A 89 -0.71 20.01 -29.03
N ASN A 90 -1.85 19.42 -29.37
CA ASN A 90 -3.17 19.83 -28.90
C ASN A 90 -3.56 19.26 -27.54
N VAL A 91 -2.70 18.46 -26.89
CA VAL A 91 -2.95 17.83 -25.59
C VAL A 91 -2.05 18.48 -24.54
N THR A 92 -2.66 19.04 -23.49
CA THR A 92 -1.94 19.62 -22.36
C THR A 92 -1.99 18.67 -21.15
N LEU A 93 -0.89 18.58 -20.42
CA LEU A 93 -0.83 17.79 -19.17
C LEU A 93 -1.86 18.27 -18.16
N ASP A 94 -2.11 19.59 -18.10
CA ASP A 94 -3.04 20.18 -17.16
C ASP A 94 -4.49 19.77 -17.42
N ASP A 95 -4.87 19.54 -18.67
CA ASP A 95 -6.20 19.01 -19.01
C ASP A 95 -6.36 17.55 -18.55
N ILE A 96 -5.33 16.74 -18.69
CA ILE A 96 -5.33 15.35 -18.22
C ILE A 96 -5.42 15.32 -16.69
N VAL A 97 -4.64 16.17 -16.02
CA VAL A 97 -4.63 16.29 -14.55
C VAL A 97 -6.01 16.66 -14.00
N ARG A 98 -6.71 17.59 -14.64
CA ARG A 98 -8.07 17.97 -14.26
C ARG A 98 -9.08 16.84 -14.43
N LYS A 99 -8.97 16.09 -15.52
CA LYS A 99 -9.87 14.96 -15.81
C LYS A 99 -9.61 13.73 -14.94
N THR A 100 -8.46 13.64 -14.28
CA THR A 100 -8.07 12.54 -13.40
C THR A 100 -8.24 12.85 -11.92
N ASP A 101 -9.10 13.81 -11.57
CA ASP A 101 -9.40 14.10 -10.18
C ASP A 101 -10.01 12.88 -9.48
N GLY A 102 -9.54 12.59 -8.26
CA GLY A 102 -9.96 11.42 -7.50
C GLY A 102 -9.33 10.07 -7.95
N TYR A 103 -8.44 10.09 -8.93
CA TYR A 103 -7.74 8.87 -9.37
C TYR A 103 -6.60 8.50 -8.43
N SER A 104 -6.45 7.20 -8.18
CA SER A 104 -5.28 6.65 -7.51
C SER A 104 -4.06 6.60 -8.44
N GLY A 105 -2.87 6.36 -7.88
CA GLY A 105 -1.67 6.16 -8.68
C GLY A 105 -1.78 4.98 -9.66
N ALA A 106 -2.47 3.90 -9.25
CA ALA A 106 -2.73 2.75 -10.10
C ALA A 106 -3.66 3.10 -11.28
N ASP A 107 -4.71 3.88 -11.03
CA ASP A 107 -5.63 4.32 -12.08
C ASP A 107 -4.92 5.18 -13.12
N ILE A 108 -4.09 6.12 -12.66
CA ILE A 108 -3.28 6.98 -13.55
C ILE A 108 -2.34 6.14 -14.40
N THR A 109 -1.65 5.18 -13.80
CA THR A 109 -0.75 4.28 -14.54
C THR A 109 -1.52 3.48 -15.61
N ASN A 110 -2.72 3.00 -15.30
CA ASN A 110 -3.57 2.28 -16.25
C ASN A 110 -4.04 3.16 -17.40
N VAL A 111 -4.38 4.42 -17.12
CA VAL A 111 -4.78 5.39 -18.15
C VAL A 111 -3.62 5.75 -19.08
N CYS A 112 -2.39 5.77 -18.57
CA CYS A 112 -1.19 6.11 -19.33
C CYS A 112 -0.62 4.93 -20.16
N ARG A 113 -1.15 3.74 -20.00
CA ARG A 113 -0.78 2.56 -20.78
C ARG A 113 -1.44 2.55 -22.14
#